data_43a75afb4f0935af688b3b8e126f9f66
#
_entry.id   43a75afb4f0935af688b3b8e126f9f66
#
_cell.length_a   1.000
_cell.length_b   1.000
_cell.length_c   1.000
_cell.angle_alpha   90.00
_cell.angle_beta   90.00
_cell.angle_gamma   90.00
#
_symmetry.space_group_name_H-M   'P 1'
#
loop_
_entity.id
_entity.type
_entity.pdbx_description
1 polymer ?
#
loop_
_entity_poly.entity_id
_entity_poly.type
_entity_poly.pdbx_seq_one_letter_code
_entity_poly.pdbx_strand_id
1 'polypeptide(L)'
;MKRTVLVTGVSRHLGGLVARRLTQDLAVERVIGVDVIPPPHSIGSAEFVRADIRNPMIGRILEDAEVDTVVHMNVIATPVLAGGRTPQKEINVIGTMQLLGACQKSASV
;
A
#
# COMPACT_ATOMS: atom_id res chain seq x y z
N MET A 1 -6.96 -6.22 -20.63
CA MET A 1 -6.09 -5.20 -20.06
C MET A 1 -5.58 -5.65 -18.71
N LYS A 2 -4.27 -5.61 -18.51
CA LYS A 2 -3.65 -6.03 -17.24
C LYS A 2 -3.63 -4.89 -16.25
N ARG A 3 -3.73 -5.23 -14.97
CA ARG A 3 -3.78 -4.24 -13.88
C ARG A 3 -2.42 -4.00 -13.25
N THR A 4 -2.20 -2.75 -12.86
CA THR A 4 -1.09 -2.35 -11.98
C THR A 4 -1.67 -2.05 -10.61
N VAL A 5 -1.27 -2.84 -9.62
CA VAL A 5 -1.86 -2.80 -8.28
C VAL A 5 -0.85 -2.30 -7.26
N LEU A 6 -1.25 -1.35 -6.44
CA LEU A 6 -0.47 -0.91 -5.28
C LEU A 6 -1.11 -1.49 -4.02
N VAL A 7 -0.30 -2.14 -3.19
CA VAL A 7 -0.74 -2.72 -1.92
C VAL A 7 -0.05 -1.99 -0.79
N THR A 8 -0.83 -1.39 0.12
CA THR A 8 -0.29 -0.79 1.34
C THR A 8 -0.19 -1.82 2.44
N GLY A 9 0.74 -1.64 3.38
CA GLY A 9 0.90 -2.55 4.51
C GLY A 9 1.53 -3.89 4.12
N VAL A 10 2.37 -3.89 3.10
CA VAL A 10 2.96 -5.10 2.52
C VAL A 10 3.93 -5.82 3.46
N SER A 11 4.45 -5.12 4.46
CA SER A 11 5.37 -5.71 5.45
C SER A 11 4.66 -6.46 6.58
N ARG A 12 3.33 -6.39 6.62
CA ARG A 12 2.50 -7.16 7.53
C ARG A 12 2.08 -8.46 6.88
N HIS A 13 1.65 -9.43 7.72
CA HIS A 13 1.34 -10.78 7.26
C HIS A 13 0.32 -10.80 6.11
N LEU A 14 -0.86 -10.23 6.36
CA LEU A 14 -1.93 -10.26 5.34
C LEU A 14 -1.58 -9.42 4.10
N GLY A 15 -1.05 -8.23 4.30
CA GLY A 15 -0.64 -7.39 3.18
C GLY A 15 0.42 -8.05 2.30
N GLY A 16 1.38 -8.72 2.93
CA GLY A 16 2.41 -9.47 2.22
C GLY A 16 1.83 -10.65 1.44
N LEU A 17 0.90 -11.39 2.04
CA LEU A 17 0.21 -12.49 1.35
C LEU A 17 -0.59 -12.01 0.15
N VAL A 18 -1.32 -10.91 0.30
CA VAL A 18 -2.09 -10.34 -0.80
C VAL A 18 -1.17 -9.92 -1.94
N ALA A 19 -0.09 -9.20 -1.64
CA ALA A 19 0.86 -8.77 -2.65
C ALA A 19 1.47 -9.96 -3.39
N ARG A 20 1.91 -10.96 -2.65
CA ARG A 20 2.49 -12.17 -3.23
C ARG A 20 1.50 -12.92 -4.13
N ARG A 21 0.26 -13.06 -3.70
CA ARG A 21 -0.79 -13.73 -4.48
C ARG A 21 -1.10 -12.97 -5.76
N LEU A 22 -1.14 -11.65 -5.69
CA LEU A 22 -1.40 -10.82 -6.87
C LEU A 22 -0.31 -10.97 -7.92
N THR A 23 0.95 -11.21 -7.54
CA THR A 23 2.02 -11.43 -8.52
C THR A 23 1.85 -12.72 -9.31
N GLN A 24 1.01 -13.64 -8.83
CA GLN A 24 0.73 -14.92 -9.49
C GLN A 24 -0.50 -14.86 -10.40
N ASP A 25 -1.23 -13.74 -10.37
CA ASP A 25 -2.45 -13.58 -11.16
C ASP A 25 -2.10 -13.04 -12.55
N LEU A 26 -2.55 -13.76 -13.59
CA LEU A 26 -2.29 -13.38 -14.97
C LEU A 26 -2.96 -12.07 -15.39
N ALA A 27 -3.98 -11.63 -14.66
CA ALA A 27 -4.66 -10.36 -14.91
C ALA A 27 -3.90 -9.18 -14.32
N VAL A 28 -2.84 -9.44 -13.54
CA VAL A 28 -2.04 -8.40 -12.90
C VAL A 28 -0.67 -8.35 -13.57
N GLU A 29 -0.33 -7.19 -14.09
CA GLU A 29 0.94 -6.96 -14.76
C GLU A 29 2.04 -6.58 -13.78
N ARG A 30 1.71 -5.76 -12.79
CA ARG A 30 2.68 -5.18 -11.87
C ARG A 30 2.06 -5.00 -10.48
N VAL A 31 2.82 -5.35 -9.45
CA VAL A 31 2.44 -5.14 -8.06
C VAL A 31 3.50 -4.29 -7.38
N ILE A 32 3.07 -3.22 -6.73
CA ILE A 32 3.93 -2.35 -5.95
C ILE A 32 3.46 -2.42 -4.50
N GLY A 33 4.35 -2.87 -3.61
CA GLY A 33 4.07 -2.92 -2.19
C GLY A 33 4.71 -1.75 -1.47
N VAL A 34 3.94 -1.05 -0.64
CA VAL A 34 4.46 0.07 0.14
C VAL A 34 4.29 -0.18 1.63
N ASP A 35 5.30 0.20 2.39
CA ASP A 35 5.29 0.19 3.84
C ASP A 35 6.43 1.06 4.35
N VAL A 36 6.44 1.35 5.66
CA VAL A 36 7.48 2.16 6.30
C VAL A 36 8.74 1.34 6.61
N ILE A 37 8.62 0.02 6.69
CA ILE A 37 9.74 -0.89 6.88
C ILE A 37 9.75 -1.95 5.79
N PRO A 38 10.92 -2.54 5.47
CA PRO A 38 10.98 -3.63 4.48
C PRO A 38 10.19 -4.86 4.96
N PRO A 39 9.54 -5.59 4.04
CA PRO A 39 8.84 -6.81 4.42
C PRO A 39 9.82 -7.89 4.93
N PRO A 40 9.49 -8.53 6.08
CA PRO A 40 10.32 -9.60 6.63
C PRO A 40 10.10 -10.96 5.96
N HIS A 41 9.24 -11.00 4.95
CA HIS A 41 8.85 -12.21 4.22
C HIS A 41 8.87 -11.93 2.71
N SER A 42 8.77 -13.01 1.94
CA SER A 42 8.70 -12.88 0.49
C SER A 42 7.37 -12.28 0.05
N ILE A 43 7.43 -11.31 -0.85
CA ILE A 43 6.25 -10.73 -1.51
C ILE A 43 6.21 -11.11 -3.00
N GLY A 44 6.87 -12.19 -3.37
CA GLY A 44 6.94 -12.64 -4.76
C GLY A 44 7.73 -11.66 -5.62
N SER A 45 7.23 -11.39 -6.82
CA SER A 45 7.84 -10.43 -7.74
C SER A 45 7.34 -9.00 -7.54
N ALA A 46 6.63 -8.71 -6.45
CA ALA A 46 6.20 -7.35 -6.15
C ALA A 46 7.40 -6.44 -5.86
N GLU A 47 7.30 -5.21 -6.34
CA GLU A 47 8.32 -4.18 -6.10
C GLU A 47 8.04 -3.53 -4.75
N PHE A 48 9.04 -3.45 -3.88
CA PHE A 48 8.89 -2.77 -2.61
C PHE A 48 9.34 -1.32 -2.71
N VAL A 49 8.48 -0.40 -2.27
CA VAL A 49 8.80 1.02 -2.14
C VAL A 49 8.57 1.44 -0.69
N ARG A 50 9.60 1.98 -0.06
CA ARG A 50 9.49 2.48 1.30
C ARG A 50 8.76 3.82 1.30
N ALA A 51 7.56 3.84 1.84
CA ALA A 51 6.74 5.04 1.89
C ALA A 51 5.72 4.95 3.02
N ASP A 52 5.39 6.10 3.60
CA ASP A 52 4.35 6.23 4.60
C ASP A 52 3.09 6.76 3.90
N ILE A 53 1.94 6.10 4.10
CA ILE A 53 0.67 6.52 3.48
C ILE A 53 0.25 7.93 3.88
N ARG A 54 0.80 8.45 4.99
CA ARG A 54 0.57 9.83 5.43
C ARG A 54 1.38 10.84 4.62
N ASN A 55 2.32 10.38 3.81
CA ASN A 55 3.20 11.24 3.03
C ASN A 55 2.61 11.50 1.65
N PRO A 56 2.57 12.77 1.19
CA PRO A 56 2.07 13.11 -0.16
C PRO A 56 2.78 12.40 -1.30
N MET A 57 3.98 11.84 -1.04
CA MET A 57 4.74 11.07 -2.03
C MET A 57 3.95 9.90 -2.61
N ILE A 58 2.95 9.39 -1.89
CA ILE A 58 2.06 8.35 -2.39
C ILE A 58 1.42 8.76 -3.72
N GLY A 59 1.02 10.01 -3.86
CA GLY A 59 0.45 10.51 -5.11
C GLY A 59 1.39 10.37 -6.30
N ARG A 60 2.69 10.62 -6.08
CA ARG A 60 3.70 10.47 -7.13
C ARG A 60 3.89 9.01 -7.53
N ILE A 61 3.87 8.11 -6.56
CA ILE A 61 3.98 6.68 -6.84
C ILE A 61 2.82 6.22 -7.71
N LEU A 62 1.60 6.65 -7.39
CA LEU A 62 0.41 6.32 -8.17
C LEU A 62 0.52 6.82 -9.61
N GLU A 63 1.00 8.03 -9.80
CA GLU A 63 1.14 8.64 -11.13
C GLU A 63 2.27 8.02 -11.92
N ASP A 64 3.46 7.91 -11.33
CA ASP A 64 4.66 7.43 -12.04
C ASP A 64 4.53 5.98 -12.48
N ALA A 65 3.89 5.15 -11.68
CA ALA A 65 3.67 3.74 -11.99
C ALA A 65 2.36 3.49 -12.74
N GLU A 66 1.54 4.51 -12.95
CA GLU A 66 0.22 4.39 -13.57
C GLU A 66 -0.63 3.32 -12.88
N VAL A 67 -0.68 3.39 -11.55
CA VAL A 67 -1.46 2.46 -10.73
C VAL A 67 -2.95 2.64 -11.01
N ASP A 68 -3.63 1.56 -11.30
CA ASP A 68 -5.09 1.59 -11.56
C ASP A 68 -5.91 1.01 -10.40
N THR A 69 -5.30 0.24 -9.52
CA THR A 69 -5.98 -0.41 -8.40
C THR A 69 -5.16 -0.27 -7.12
N VAL A 70 -5.81 0.10 -6.04
CA VAL A 70 -5.15 0.20 -4.73
C VAL A 70 -5.84 -0.75 -3.76
N VAL A 71 -5.05 -1.60 -3.11
CA VAL A 71 -5.50 -2.47 -2.02
C VAL A 71 -4.90 -1.95 -0.73
N HIS A 72 -5.74 -1.41 0.13
CA HIS A 72 -5.30 -0.76 1.36
C HIS A 72 -5.31 -1.75 2.52
N MET A 73 -4.14 -2.28 2.85
CA MET A 73 -3.95 -3.24 3.94
C MET A 73 -3.23 -2.64 5.15
N ASN A 74 -2.84 -1.37 5.08
CA ASN A 74 -2.10 -0.71 6.15
C ASN A 74 -3.04 -0.15 7.21
N VAL A 75 -3.76 -1.04 7.89
CA VAL A 75 -4.64 -0.71 9.01
C VAL A 75 -4.12 -1.39 10.27
N ILE A 76 -3.94 -0.63 11.34
CA ILE A 76 -3.41 -1.15 12.59
C ILE A 76 -4.56 -1.37 13.56
N ALA A 77 -4.77 -2.64 13.95
CA ALA A 77 -5.90 -3.05 14.78
C ALA A 77 -5.75 -2.67 16.26
N THR A 78 -4.52 -2.57 16.76
CA THR A 78 -4.28 -2.28 18.18
C THR A 78 -3.36 -1.08 18.37
N PRO A 79 -3.60 -0.23 19.40
CA PRO A 79 -2.74 0.93 19.67
C PRO A 79 -1.29 0.57 19.94
N VAL A 80 -1.04 -0.58 20.57
CA VAL A 80 0.32 -1.02 20.93
C VAL A 80 1.20 -1.16 19.69
N LEU A 81 0.68 -1.72 18.61
CA LEU A 81 1.43 -1.90 17.36
C LEU A 81 1.78 -0.57 16.70
N ALA A 82 1.00 0.46 16.93
CA ALA A 82 1.24 1.80 16.37
C ALA A 82 2.06 2.70 17.30
N GLY A 83 2.27 2.30 18.55
CA GLY A 83 2.93 3.12 19.57
C GLY A 83 1.97 3.96 20.40
N GLY A 84 0.65 3.62 20.39
CA GLY A 84 -0.38 4.30 21.14
C GLY A 84 -1.62 4.63 20.32
N ARG A 85 -2.63 5.21 20.95
CA ARG A 85 -3.90 5.55 20.29
C ARG A 85 -3.78 6.69 19.29
N THR A 86 -2.99 7.71 19.59
CA THR A 86 -2.80 8.84 18.68
C THR A 86 -2.11 8.43 17.39
N PRO A 87 -0.96 7.71 17.42
CA PRO A 87 -0.37 7.17 16.20
C PRO A 87 -1.30 6.22 15.45
N GLN A 88 -2.07 5.39 16.16
CA GLN A 88 -3.04 4.50 15.52
C GLN A 88 -4.08 5.29 14.72
N LYS A 89 -4.62 6.34 15.30
CA LYS A 89 -5.60 7.21 14.64
C LYS A 89 -4.97 7.92 13.43
N GLU A 90 -3.74 8.42 13.57
CA GLU A 90 -3.04 9.08 12.47
C GLU A 90 -2.87 8.14 11.28
N ILE A 91 -2.47 6.90 11.54
CA ILE A 91 -2.28 5.92 10.47
C ILE A 91 -3.61 5.48 9.89
N ASN A 92 -4.57 5.09 10.73
CA ASN A 92 -5.83 4.50 10.26
C ASN A 92 -6.79 5.54 9.67
N VAL A 93 -6.83 6.74 10.21
CA VAL A 93 -7.77 7.78 9.76
C VAL A 93 -7.08 8.74 8.81
N ILE A 94 -6.06 9.45 9.27
CA ILE A 94 -5.41 10.49 8.46
C ILE A 94 -4.68 9.87 7.27
N GLY A 95 -3.96 8.77 7.49
CA GLY A 95 -3.28 8.04 6.42
C GLY A 95 -4.25 7.53 5.35
N THR A 96 -5.38 6.97 5.76
CA THR A 96 -6.40 6.49 4.83
C THR A 96 -7.03 7.65 4.05
N MET A 97 -7.34 8.75 4.71
CA MET A 97 -7.87 9.94 4.04
C MET A 97 -6.88 10.50 3.01
N GLN A 98 -5.61 10.53 3.36
CA GLN A 98 -4.56 11.00 2.46
C GLN A 98 -4.40 10.09 1.26
N LEU A 99 -4.43 8.78 1.47
CA LEU A 99 -4.38 7.80 0.40
C LEU A 99 -5.58 7.94 -0.55
N LEU A 100 -6.79 8.06 -0.01
CA LEU A 100 -8.00 8.27 -0.82
C LEU A 100 -7.93 9.55 -1.62
N GLY A 101 -7.41 10.63 -1.01
CA GLY A 101 -7.20 11.89 -1.70
C GLY A 101 -6.21 11.76 -2.87
N ALA A 102 -5.14 11.00 -2.67
CA ALA A 102 -4.17 10.74 -3.73
C ALA A 102 -4.79 9.91 -4.86
N CYS A 103 -5.59 8.91 -4.53
CA CYS A 103 -6.32 8.11 -5.53
C CYS A 103 -7.28 8.99 -6.34
N GLN A 104 -7.98 9.89 -5.68
CA GLN A 104 -8.94 10.78 -6.34
C GLN A 104 -8.26 11.73 -7.32
N LYS A 105 -7.05 12.17 -7.02
CA LYS A 105 -6.27 13.05 -7.91
C LYS A 105 -5.55 12.30 -9.02
N SER A 106 -5.37 11.00 -8.88
CA SER A 106 -4.68 10.19 -9.87
C SER A 106 -5.55 9.98 -11.10
N ALA A 107 -4.95 10.15 -12.28
CA ALA A 107 -5.66 9.94 -13.55
C ALA A 107 -5.87 8.45 -13.86
N SER A 108 -5.10 7.55 -13.23
CA SER A 108 -5.11 6.12 -13.56
C SER A 108 -5.95 5.26 -12.59
N VAL A 109 -6.04 5.67 -11.34
CA VAL A 109 -6.79 4.93 -10.32
C VAL A 109 -8.30 5.07 -10.50
#